data_8a7e9799c80d80cafd1417ba2da4b702
#
_entry.id   8a7e9799c80d80cafd1417ba2da4b702
#
_cell.length_a   1.000
_cell.length_b   1.000
_cell.length_c   1.000
_cell.angle_alpha   90.00
_cell.angle_beta   90.00
_cell.angle_gamma   90.00
#
_symmetry.space_group_name_H-M   'P 1'
#
loop_
_entity.id
_entity.type
_entity.pdbx_description
1 polymer ?
#
loop_
_entity_poly.entity_id
_entity_poly.type
_entity_poly.pdbx_seq_one_letter_code
_entity_poly.pdbx_strand_id
1 'polypeptide(L)' 'MNTTQLECFLAVVNFLNFSRAAEALSISQPAVSHQISTLED' A
#
# COMPACT_ATOMS: atom_id res chain seq x y z
N MET A 1 -9.89 -9.81 -1.86
CA MET A 1 -8.91 -8.92 -1.19
C MET A 1 -8.11 -9.74 -0.19
N ASN A 2 -6.80 -9.60 -0.19
CA ASN A 2 -5.97 -10.31 0.79
C ASN A 2 -5.44 -9.33 1.83
N THR A 3 -4.78 -9.88 2.86
CA THR A 3 -4.28 -9.08 3.97
C THR A 3 -3.28 -8.03 3.51
N THR A 4 -2.39 -8.39 2.60
CA THR A 4 -1.37 -7.46 2.10
C THR A 4 -2.01 -6.27 1.38
N GLN A 5 -3.01 -6.52 0.57
CA GLN A 5 -3.72 -5.45 -0.13
C GLN A 5 -4.40 -4.51 0.86
N LEU A 6 -5.02 -5.07 1.88
CA LEU A 6 -5.70 -4.28 2.89
C LEU A 6 -4.71 -3.43 3.69
N GLU A 7 -3.57 -4.03 4.07
CA GLU A 7 -2.54 -3.30 4.80
C GLU A 7 -2.00 -2.14 3.99
N CYS A 8 -1.76 -2.35 2.70
CA CYS A 8 -1.26 -1.29 1.83
C CYS A 8 -2.28 -0.16 1.70
N PHE A 9 -3.55 -0.53 1.52
CA PHE A 9 -4.61 0.46 1.40
C PHE A 9 -4.71 1.31 2.67
N LEU A 10 -4.73 0.67 3.83
CA LEU A 10 -4.84 1.38 5.09
C LEU A 10 -3.63 2.27 5.36
N ALA A 11 -2.43 1.80 5.01
CA ALA A 11 -1.22 2.59 5.18
C ALA A 11 -1.26 3.84 4.31
N VAL A 12 -1.68 3.70 3.05
CA VAL A 12 -1.78 4.85 2.16
C VAL A 12 -2.79 5.85 2.68
N VAL A 13 -3.93 5.39 3.17
CA VAL A 13 -4.95 6.26 3.73
C VAL A 13 -4.41 6.99 4.96
N ASN A 14 -3.72 6.27 5.84
CA ASN A 14 -3.19 6.86 7.07
C ASN A 14 -2.10 7.89 6.81
N PHE A 15 -1.19 7.60 5.90
CA PHE A 15 -0.04 8.48 5.65
C PHE A 15 -0.28 9.48 4.52
N LEU A 16 -1.29 9.24 3.69
CA LEU A 16 -1.60 10.06 2.51
C LEU A 16 -0.38 10.23 1.62
N ASN A 17 0.46 9.17 1.55
CA ASN A 17 1.73 9.23 0.85
C ASN A 17 2.22 7.81 0.61
N PHE A 18 2.39 7.43 -0.67
CA PHE A 18 2.81 6.08 -1.03
C PHE A 18 4.20 5.74 -0.50
N SER A 19 5.12 6.70 -0.55
CA SER A 19 6.48 6.46 -0.08
C SER A 19 6.52 6.20 1.43
N ARG A 20 5.76 6.97 2.19
CA ARG A 20 5.68 6.77 3.62
C ARG A 20 4.99 5.46 3.97
N ALA A 21 3.94 5.13 3.24
CA ALA A 21 3.26 3.86 3.46
C ALA A 21 4.21 2.69 3.22
N ALA A 22 5.01 2.78 2.16
CA ALA A 22 5.99 1.74 1.84
C ALA A 22 7.02 1.59 2.95
N GLU A 23 7.52 2.70 3.48
CA GLU A 23 8.46 2.66 4.60
C GLU A 23 7.85 1.98 5.82
N ALA A 24 6.61 2.34 6.14
CA ALA A 24 5.93 1.77 7.30
C ALA A 24 5.75 0.26 7.16
N LEU A 25 5.57 -0.22 5.94
CA LEU A 25 5.37 -1.64 5.68
C LEU A 25 6.66 -2.36 5.31
N SER A 26 7.78 -1.64 5.25
CA SER A 26 9.09 -2.20 4.89
C SER A 26 9.10 -2.83 3.51
N ILE A 27 8.41 -2.21 2.58
CA ILE A 27 8.40 -2.65 1.18
C ILE A 27 8.66 -1.45 0.28
N SER A 28 8.83 -1.71 -1.03
CA SER A 28 9.11 -0.64 -1.97
C SER A 28 7.82 0.12 -2.32
N GLN A 29 7.98 1.37 -2.76
CA GLN A 29 6.85 2.17 -3.20
C GLN A 29 6.12 1.55 -4.39
N PRO A 30 6.82 1.01 -5.41
CA PRO A 30 6.14 0.32 -6.50
C PRO A 30 5.33 -0.90 -6.02
N ALA A 31 5.79 -1.58 -4.97
CA ALA A 31 5.05 -2.71 -4.42
C ALA A 31 3.72 -2.26 -3.81
N VAL A 32 3.73 -1.12 -3.09
CA VAL A 32 2.49 -0.56 -2.55
C VAL A 32 1.55 -0.17 -3.68
N SER A 33 2.09 0.51 -4.68
CA SER A 33 1.30 0.96 -5.82
C SER A 33 0.67 -0.22 -6.54
N HIS A 34 1.42 -1.31 -6.71
CA HIS A 34 0.92 -2.52 -7.35
C HIS A 34 -0.24 -3.12 -6.57
N GLN A 35 -0.10 -3.21 -5.25
CA GLN A 35 -1.15 -3.79 -4.41
C GLN A 35 -2.43 -2.95 -4.47
N ILE A 36 -2.30 -1.64 -4.47
CA ILE A 36 -3.46 -0.75 -4.58
C ILE A 36 -4.12 -0.92 -5.95
N SER A 37 -3.32 -1.04 -6.99
CA SER A 37 -3.83 -1.22 -8.36
C SER A 37 -4.64 -2.51 -8.48
N THR A 38 -4.15 -3.61 -7.90
CA THR A 38 -4.87 -4.88 -7.93
C THR A 38 -6.15 -4.83 -7.11
N LEU A 39 -6.17 -4.03 -6.05
CA LEU A 39 -7.35 -3.86 -5.22
C LEU A 39 -8.47 -3.16 -5.98
N GLU A 40 -8.11 -2.16 -6.77
CA GLU A 40 -9.08 -1.40 -7.56
C GLU A 40 -9.65 -2.20 -8.73
N ASP A 41 -8.93 -3.21 -9.15
CA ASP A 41 -9.32 -4.06 -10.28
C ASP A 41 -10.30 -5.14 -9.84
#